data_67b025fbfa3d57bfc42a3f65c482d88e
#
_entry.id   67b025fbfa3d57bfc42a3f65c482d88e
#
_cell.length_a   1.000
_cell.length_b   1.000
_cell.length_c   1.000
_cell.angle_alpha   90.00
_cell.angle_beta   90.00
_cell.angle_gamma   90.00
#
_symmetry.space_group_name_H-M   'P 1'
#
loop_
_entity.id
_entity.type
_entity.pdbx_description
1 polymer ?
#
loop_
_entity_poly.entity_id
_entity_poly.type
_entity_poly.pdbx_seq_one_letter_code
_entity_poly.pdbx_strand_id
1 'polypeptide(L)'
;MAEIPRIVLPHGGYRKLTVYDKSETIYQATVLFCRRFLPAHGDRTVDQMTQAARSCKQNIAEGSAASGTSKETEIKLTNVARATLDELEEDYLDRLKAEGLAPWPMADRRAMAAKRYGREHADWAYWKPIFESRPKDVFCNLMITLINQTKKLLDGMIARQEEDFKKFGGVRERMHAARTAARGESWDKGIYSCLDGATTLADLNARADEIRRKISSAVYSIKRRK
;
A
#
# COMPACT_ATOMS: atom_id res chain seq x y z
N MET A 1 30.04 15.57 1.15
CA MET A 1 29.81 14.14 1.50
C MET A 1 28.50 13.74 0.82
N ALA A 2 28.50 12.77 -0.05
CA ALA A 2 27.28 12.26 -0.66
C ALA A 2 26.44 11.58 0.45
N GLU A 3 25.17 11.97 0.58
CA GLU A 3 24.28 11.42 1.58
C GLU A 3 23.99 9.96 1.24
N ILE A 4 24.30 9.03 2.14
CA ILE A 4 24.00 7.61 1.93
C ILE A 4 22.48 7.46 1.90
N PRO A 5 21.88 6.96 0.81
CA PRO A 5 20.44 6.88 0.69
C PRO A 5 19.81 5.95 1.73
N ARG A 6 18.70 6.35 2.32
CA ARG A 6 17.96 5.52 3.28
C ARG A 6 17.48 4.23 2.60
N ILE A 7 17.74 3.11 3.24
CA ILE A 7 17.31 1.78 2.76
C ILE A 7 15.81 1.59 3.01
N VAL A 8 15.37 1.87 4.24
CA VAL A 8 13.96 1.79 4.63
C VAL A 8 13.36 3.19 4.55
N LEU A 9 12.38 3.36 3.67
CA LEU A 9 11.64 4.62 3.53
C LEU A 9 10.63 4.79 4.68
N PRO A 10 10.17 6.02 4.95
CA PRO A 10 9.03 6.23 5.83
C PRO A 10 7.84 5.36 5.37
N HIS A 11 7.24 4.64 6.30
CA HIS A 11 6.16 3.68 6.04
C HIS A 11 5.09 3.80 7.13
N GLY A 12 3.95 3.14 6.90
CA GLY A 12 2.78 3.34 7.74
C GLY A 12 2.05 4.65 7.38
N GLY A 13 1.24 5.16 8.28
CA GLY A 13 0.46 6.38 8.00
C GLY A 13 -0.85 6.11 7.27
N TYR A 14 -1.28 4.86 7.19
CA TYR A 14 -2.55 4.44 6.60
C TYR A 14 -3.76 5.18 7.18
N ARG A 15 -3.70 5.63 8.44
CA ARG A 15 -4.76 6.42 9.10
C ARG A 15 -5.01 7.79 8.46
N LYS A 16 -4.14 8.25 7.54
CA LYS A 16 -4.30 9.47 6.75
C LYS A 16 -4.90 9.21 5.36
N LEU A 17 -5.16 7.95 5.04
CA LEU A 17 -5.67 7.56 3.72
C LEU A 17 -7.20 7.52 3.74
N THR A 18 -7.83 8.31 2.88
CA THR A 18 -9.29 8.29 2.67
C THR A 18 -9.82 6.88 2.37
N VAL A 19 -9.03 6.04 1.70
CA VAL A 19 -9.40 4.65 1.42
C VAL A 19 -9.49 3.81 2.70
N TYR A 20 -8.66 4.12 3.70
CA TYR A 20 -8.73 3.47 5.01
C TYR A 20 -9.98 3.89 5.78
N ASP A 21 -10.30 5.18 5.84
CA ASP A 21 -11.50 5.70 6.51
C ASP A 21 -12.77 5.09 5.90
N LYS A 22 -12.82 4.99 4.55
CA LYS A 22 -13.92 4.32 3.86
C LYS A 22 -14.00 2.83 4.18
N SER A 23 -12.88 2.13 4.27
CA SER A 23 -12.86 0.72 4.65
C SER A 23 -13.31 0.49 6.10
N GLU A 24 -12.96 1.41 6.99
CA GLU A 24 -13.48 1.42 8.38
C GLU A 24 -14.99 1.63 8.40
N THR A 25 -15.49 2.59 7.63
CA THR A 25 -16.93 2.85 7.46
C THR A 25 -17.67 1.63 6.91
N ILE A 26 -17.13 0.97 5.89
CA ILE A 26 -17.69 -0.27 5.33
C ILE A 26 -17.72 -1.37 6.39
N TYR A 27 -16.66 -1.53 7.17
CA TYR A 27 -16.62 -2.53 8.26
C TYR A 27 -17.69 -2.26 9.32
N GLN A 28 -17.77 -1.04 9.84
CA GLN A 28 -18.75 -0.67 10.86
C GLN A 28 -20.20 -0.81 10.35
N ALA A 29 -20.45 -0.40 9.13
CA ALA A 29 -21.74 -0.55 8.47
C ALA A 29 -22.10 -2.04 8.27
N THR A 30 -21.14 -2.89 7.87
CA THR A 30 -21.38 -4.33 7.72
C THR A 30 -21.73 -4.98 9.05
N VAL A 31 -21.02 -4.65 10.12
CA VAL A 31 -21.36 -5.13 11.50
C VAL A 31 -22.77 -4.68 11.90
N LEU A 32 -23.13 -3.43 11.61
CA LEU A 32 -24.47 -2.90 11.88
C LEU A 32 -25.54 -3.61 11.04
N PHE A 33 -25.26 -3.86 9.74
CA PHE A 33 -26.15 -4.59 8.85
C PHE A 33 -26.44 -5.99 9.37
N CYS A 34 -25.40 -6.75 9.66
CA CYS A 34 -25.53 -8.10 10.18
C CYS A 34 -26.37 -8.14 11.46
N ARG A 35 -26.12 -7.22 12.41
CA ARG A 35 -26.89 -7.15 13.66
C ARG A 35 -28.35 -6.78 13.46
N ARG A 36 -28.67 -5.95 12.46
CA ARG A 36 -30.04 -5.47 12.24
C ARG A 36 -30.91 -6.41 11.39
N PHE A 37 -30.30 -7.09 10.43
CA PHE A 37 -31.05 -7.72 9.35
C PHE A 37 -30.78 -9.21 9.15
N LEU A 38 -29.78 -9.77 9.84
CA LEU A 38 -29.45 -11.18 9.74
C LEU A 38 -29.73 -11.91 11.07
N PRO A 39 -30.00 -13.24 11.03
CA PRO A 39 -30.20 -14.04 12.24
C PRO A 39 -28.97 -13.97 13.17
N ALA A 40 -29.22 -13.88 14.47
CA ALA A 40 -28.14 -13.79 15.47
C ALA A 40 -27.28 -15.06 15.55
N HIS A 41 -27.82 -16.22 15.13
CA HIS A 41 -27.15 -17.51 15.21
C HIS A 41 -27.44 -18.36 13.96
N GLY A 42 -26.45 -19.16 13.56
CA GLY A 42 -26.59 -20.18 12.51
C GLY A 42 -26.43 -19.70 11.07
N ASP A 43 -26.31 -18.42 10.83
CA ASP A 43 -26.04 -17.89 9.48
C ASP A 43 -24.55 -17.59 9.29
N ARG A 44 -23.84 -18.45 8.56
CA ARG A 44 -22.42 -18.28 8.24
C ARG A 44 -22.13 -17.00 7.44
N THR A 45 -23.13 -16.42 6.78
CA THR A 45 -22.97 -15.18 6.01
C THR A 45 -22.60 -14.01 6.91
N VAL A 46 -23.04 -14.00 8.19
CA VAL A 46 -22.64 -12.98 9.17
C VAL A 46 -21.12 -12.95 9.33
N ASP A 47 -20.53 -14.14 9.51
CA ASP A 47 -19.08 -14.27 9.68
C ASP A 47 -18.34 -13.92 8.38
N GLN A 48 -18.83 -14.38 7.22
CA GLN A 48 -18.24 -14.13 5.92
C GLN A 48 -18.23 -12.64 5.57
N MET A 49 -19.36 -11.96 5.64
CA MET A 49 -19.48 -10.52 5.39
C MET A 49 -18.58 -9.70 6.34
N THR A 50 -18.63 -10.02 7.63
CA THR A 50 -17.82 -9.31 8.65
C THR A 50 -16.33 -9.54 8.41
N GLN A 51 -15.94 -10.77 8.06
CA GLN A 51 -14.55 -11.10 7.77
C GLN A 51 -14.05 -10.43 6.48
N ALA A 52 -14.85 -10.39 5.40
CA ALA A 52 -14.50 -9.70 4.16
C ALA A 52 -14.28 -8.19 4.41
N ALA A 53 -15.20 -7.53 5.09
CA ALA A 53 -15.08 -6.12 5.44
C ALA A 53 -13.84 -5.84 6.33
N ARG A 54 -13.60 -6.69 7.35
CA ARG A 54 -12.43 -6.59 8.23
C ARG A 54 -11.14 -6.80 7.48
N SER A 55 -11.09 -7.79 6.58
CA SER A 55 -9.91 -8.14 5.78
C SER A 55 -9.50 -7.00 4.88
N CYS A 56 -10.45 -6.32 4.21
CA CYS A 56 -10.16 -5.13 3.41
C CYS A 56 -9.39 -4.09 4.23
N LYS A 57 -9.93 -3.68 5.38
CA LYS A 57 -9.30 -2.69 6.26
C LYS A 57 -7.91 -3.11 6.71
N GLN A 58 -7.73 -4.36 7.14
CA GLN A 58 -6.45 -4.85 7.61
C GLN A 58 -5.39 -4.92 6.52
N ASN A 59 -5.74 -5.40 5.32
CA ASN A 59 -4.80 -5.46 4.21
C ASN A 59 -4.31 -4.08 3.76
N ILE A 60 -5.15 -3.03 3.85
CA ILE A 60 -4.72 -1.63 3.61
C ILE A 60 -3.67 -1.21 4.66
N ALA A 61 -3.92 -1.50 5.93
CA ALA A 61 -3.00 -1.15 7.01
C ALA A 61 -1.67 -1.90 6.92
N GLU A 62 -1.72 -3.21 6.66
CA GLU A 62 -0.55 -4.08 6.52
C GLU A 62 0.26 -3.73 5.27
N GLY A 63 -0.40 -3.45 4.13
CA GLY A 63 0.24 -2.99 2.91
C GLY A 63 1.00 -1.69 3.14
N SER A 64 0.37 -0.72 3.81
CA SER A 64 1.01 0.54 4.19
C SER A 64 2.20 0.32 5.14
N ALA A 65 2.11 -0.61 6.08
CA ALA A 65 3.23 -0.95 6.96
C ALA A 65 4.39 -1.61 6.21
N ALA A 66 4.09 -2.47 5.23
CA ALA A 66 5.09 -3.15 4.40
C ALA A 66 5.78 -2.24 3.37
N SER A 67 5.20 -1.08 3.05
CA SER A 67 5.65 -0.20 1.94
C SER A 67 7.10 0.25 2.03
N GLY A 68 7.65 0.37 3.24
CA GLY A 68 9.05 0.75 3.47
C GLY A 68 10.06 -0.33 3.09
N THR A 69 9.66 -1.61 3.16
CA THR A 69 10.55 -2.76 3.00
C THR A 69 10.24 -3.61 1.78
N SER A 70 8.98 -3.68 1.34
CA SER A 70 8.56 -4.51 0.21
C SER A 70 7.43 -3.86 -0.59
N LYS A 71 7.77 -3.26 -1.72
CA LYS A 71 6.77 -2.74 -2.66
C LYS A 71 5.89 -3.83 -3.26
N GLU A 72 6.44 -5.02 -3.49
CA GLU A 72 5.68 -6.18 -3.94
C GLU A 72 4.59 -6.57 -2.95
N THR A 73 4.93 -6.63 -1.65
CA THR A 73 3.96 -6.93 -0.58
C THR A 73 2.90 -5.85 -0.46
N GLU A 74 3.28 -4.57 -0.56
CA GLU A 74 2.35 -3.43 -0.55
C GLU A 74 1.31 -3.57 -1.67
N ILE A 75 1.74 -3.79 -2.91
CA ILE A 75 0.85 -3.96 -4.07
C ILE A 75 -0.05 -5.19 -3.89
N LYS A 76 0.51 -6.32 -3.48
CA LYS A 76 -0.26 -7.56 -3.25
C LYS A 76 -1.35 -7.37 -2.20
N LEU A 77 -1.03 -6.77 -1.06
CA LEU A 77 -2.00 -6.55 0.01
C LEU A 77 -3.07 -5.52 -0.38
N THR A 78 -2.71 -4.48 -1.12
CA THR A 78 -3.69 -3.54 -1.69
C THR A 78 -4.65 -4.23 -2.65
N ASN A 79 -4.15 -5.15 -3.49
CA ASN A 79 -4.99 -5.94 -4.39
C ASN A 79 -5.88 -6.95 -3.64
N VAL A 80 -5.39 -7.58 -2.57
CA VAL A 80 -6.21 -8.44 -1.70
C VAL A 80 -7.32 -7.62 -1.03
N ALA A 81 -7.02 -6.42 -0.54
CA ALA A 81 -8.04 -5.51 0.01
C ALA A 81 -9.14 -5.20 -1.01
N ARG A 82 -8.77 -5.01 -2.27
CA ARG A 82 -9.72 -4.79 -3.36
C ARG A 82 -10.57 -6.04 -3.63
N ALA A 83 -9.95 -7.23 -3.69
CA ALA A 83 -10.64 -8.48 -3.94
C ALA A 83 -11.67 -8.84 -2.83
N THR A 84 -11.35 -8.57 -1.56
CA THR A 84 -12.29 -8.78 -0.46
C THR A 84 -13.52 -7.87 -0.54
N LEU A 85 -13.41 -6.71 -1.20
CA LEU A 85 -14.57 -5.86 -1.48
C LEU A 85 -15.43 -6.39 -2.62
N ASP A 86 -14.86 -7.12 -3.59
CA ASP A 86 -15.66 -7.82 -4.61
C ASP A 86 -16.55 -8.89 -3.95
N GLU A 87 -15.99 -9.70 -3.05
CA GLU A 87 -16.74 -10.70 -2.27
C GLU A 87 -17.87 -10.04 -1.46
N LEU A 88 -17.57 -8.98 -0.72
CA LEU A 88 -18.56 -8.27 0.07
C LEU A 88 -19.66 -7.60 -0.78
N GLU A 89 -19.33 -7.11 -1.97
CA GLU A 89 -20.32 -6.56 -2.89
C GLU A 89 -21.32 -7.63 -3.36
N GLU A 90 -20.84 -8.82 -3.71
CA GLU A 90 -21.68 -9.95 -4.08
C GLU A 90 -22.63 -10.34 -2.94
N ASP A 91 -22.14 -10.38 -1.70
CA ASP A 91 -23.00 -10.63 -0.54
C ASP A 91 -24.16 -9.63 -0.45
N TYR A 92 -23.93 -8.33 -0.67
CA TYR A 92 -25.01 -7.32 -0.66
C TYR A 92 -25.94 -7.43 -1.86
N LEU A 93 -25.42 -7.78 -3.04
CA LEU A 93 -26.21 -8.04 -4.24
C LEU A 93 -27.14 -9.25 -4.04
N ASP A 94 -26.62 -10.32 -3.45
CA ASP A 94 -27.42 -11.51 -3.15
C ASP A 94 -28.50 -11.23 -2.11
N ARG A 95 -28.28 -10.33 -1.15
CA ARG A 95 -29.35 -9.90 -0.21
C ARG A 95 -30.45 -9.14 -0.91
N LEU A 96 -30.15 -8.28 -1.88
CA LEU A 96 -31.19 -7.62 -2.70
C LEU A 96 -31.95 -8.65 -3.52
N LYS A 97 -31.24 -9.53 -4.20
CA LYS A 97 -31.81 -10.57 -5.07
C LYS A 97 -32.73 -11.53 -4.33
N ALA A 98 -32.36 -11.91 -3.09
CA ALA A 98 -33.19 -12.76 -2.24
C ALA A 98 -34.55 -12.13 -1.90
N GLU A 99 -34.68 -10.82 -1.95
CA GLU A 99 -35.92 -10.06 -1.79
C GLU A 99 -36.60 -9.69 -3.12
N GLY A 100 -36.11 -10.20 -4.25
CA GLY A 100 -36.64 -9.85 -5.57
C GLY A 100 -36.31 -8.42 -6.00
N LEU A 101 -35.31 -7.79 -5.38
CA LEU A 101 -34.89 -6.41 -5.64
C LEU A 101 -33.63 -6.37 -6.51
N ALA A 102 -33.48 -5.27 -7.24
CA ALA A 102 -32.27 -4.99 -8.02
C ALA A 102 -31.49 -3.82 -7.41
N PRO A 103 -30.17 -3.75 -7.63
CA PRO A 103 -29.39 -2.58 -7.25
C PRO A 103 -29.86 -1.35 -8.01
N TRP A 104 -29.70 -0.17 -7.41
CA TRP A 104 -30.07 1.09 -8.05
C TRP A 104 -29.30 1.28 -9.35
N PRO A 105 -30.00 1.60 -10.46
CA PRO A 105 -29.32 1.99 -11.69
C PRO A 105 -28.37 3.17 -11.47
N MET A 106 -27.32 3.26 -12.26
CA MET A 106 -26.31 4.34 -12.11
C MET A 106 -26.92 5.75 -12.24
N ALA A 107 -28.01 5.90 -13.00
CA ALA A 107 -28.72 7.15 -13.20
C ALA A 107 -29.79 7.44 -12.12
N ASP A 108 -29.99 6.53 -11.16
CA ASP A 108 -30.94 6.73 -10.06
C ASP A 108 -30.50 7.93 -9.20
N ARG A 109 -31.43 8.81 -8.90
CA ARG A 109 -31.16 10.01 -8.08
C ARG A 109 -30.59 9.66 -6.70
N ARG A 110 -31.03 8.55 -6.11
CA ARG A 110 -30.53 8.05 -4.82
C ARG A 110 -29.08 7.58 -4.93
N ALA A 111 -28.75 6.82 -6.00
CA ALA A 111 -27.39 6.39 -6.27
C ALA A 111 -26.44 7.58 -6.50
N MET A 112 -26.91 8.58 -7.25
CA MET A 112 -26.13 9.81 -7.50
C MET A 112 -25.91 10.62 -6.20
N ALA A 113 -26.95 10.74 -5.37
CA ALA A 113 -26.83 11.41 -4.05
C ALA A 113 -25.86 10.66 -3.13
N ALA A 114 -25.96 9.33 -3.05
CA ALA A 114 -25.05 8.51 -2.26
C ALA A 114 -23.60 8.62 -2.75
N LYS A 115 -23.37 8.62 -4.08
CA LYS A 115 -22.04 8.84 -4.67
C LYS A 115 -21.46 10.19 -4.33
N ARG A 116 -22.25 11.26 -4.36
CA ARG A 116 -21.83 12.60 -3.99
C ARG A 116 -21.47 12.64 -2.51
N TYR A 117 -22.37 12.20 -1.65
CA TYR A 117 -22.17 12.16 -0.20
C TYR A 117 -20.92 11.35 0.17
N GLY A 118 -20.74 10.18 -0.44
CA GLY A 118 -19.56 9.35 -0.19
C GLY A 118 -18.24 9.94 -0.69
N ARG A 119 -18.24 10.89 -1.63
CA ARG A 119 -17.02 11.64 -2.01
C ARG A 119 -16.66 12.71 -0.97
N GLU A 120 -17.66 13.28 -0.33
CA GLU A 120 -17.51 14.36 0.64
C GLU A 120 -17.20 13.81 2.06
N HIS A 121 -17.72 12.61 2.37
CA HIS A 121 -17.66 12.01 3.68
C HIS A 121 -17.13 10.58 3.63
N ALA A 122 -15.95 10.35 4.19
CA ALA A 122 -15.34 9.02 4.28
C ALA A 122 -15.57 8.36 5.65
N ASP A 123 -15.72 9.16 6.69
CA ASP A 123 -15.72 8.75 8.09
C ASP A 123 -17.05 8.16 8.54
N TRP A 124 -17.01 7.13 9.40
CA TRP A 124 -18.15 6.46 9.98
C TRP A 124 -19.13 7.40 10.70
N ALA A 125 -18.63 8.43 11.36
CA ALA A 125 -19.46 9.38 12.10
C ALA A 125 -20.55 10.04 11.23
N TYR A 126 -20.26 10.30 9.95
CA TYR A 126 -21.23 10.87 9.01
C TYR A 126 -22.24 9.82 8.50
N TRP A 127 -21.80 8.56 8.36
CA TRP A 127 -22.62 7.50 7.79
C TRP A 127 -23.51 6.80 8.79
N LYS A 128 -23.09 6.74 10.05
CA LYS A 128 -23.80 6.03 11.11
C LYS A 128 -25.29 6.40 11.21
N PRO A 129 -25.68 7.68 11.33
CA PRO A 129 -27.10 8.04 11.47
C PRO A 129 -27.92 7.71 10.20
N ILE A 130 -27.27 7.72 9.04
CA ILE A 130 -27.91 7.32 7.77
C ILE A 130 -28.22 5.82 7.81
N PHE A 131 -27.22 4.98 8.12
CA PHE A 131 -27.38 3.54 8.15
C PHE A 131 -28.32 3.05 9.27
N GLU A 132 -28.35 3.73 10.40
CA GLU A 132 -29.26 3.40 11.50
C GLU A 132 -30.75 3.62 11.14
N SER A 133 -31.04 4.59 10.27
CA SER A 133 -32.40 4.99 9.94
C SER A 133 -32.96 4.33 8.67
N ARG A 134 -32.14 3.67 7.85
CA ARG A 134 -32.59 3.16 6.53
C ARG A 134 -33.09 1.73 6.60
N PRO A 135 -34.10 1.38 5.76
CA PRO A 135 -34.52 0.01 5.55
C PRO A 135 -33.44 -0.80 4.81
N LYS A 136 -33.61 -2.12 4.81
CA LYS A 136 -32.59 -3.09 4.35
C LYS A 136 -32.18 -2.88 2.90
N ASP A 137 -33.15 -2.65 2.00
CA ASP A 137 -32.90 -2.43 0.57
C ASP A 137 -32.07 -1.17 0.29
N VAL A 138 -32.40 -0.07 0.96
CA VAL A 138 -31.62 1.18 0.89
C VAL A 138 -30.24 0.99 1.48
N PHE A 139 -30.12 0.27 2.59
CA PHE A 139 -28.85 -0.03 3.22
C PHE A 139 -27.92 -0.79 2.27
N CYS A 140 -28.40 -1.87 1.64
CA CYS A 140 -27.63 -2.65 0.66
C CYS A 140 -27.13 -1.76 -0.49
N ASN A 141 -27.99 -0.93 -1.05
CA ASN A 141 -27.64 -0.04 -2.15
C ASN A 141 -26.60 1.04 -1.77
N LEU A 142 -26.70 1.57 -0.55
CA LEU A 142 -25.68 2.48 -0.03
C LEU A 142 -24.32 1.77 0.15
N MET A 143 -24.33 0.52 0.65
CA MET A 143 -23.12 -0.28 0.79
C MET A 143 -22.47 -0.57 -0.55
N ILE A 144 -23.22 -1.04 -1.55
CA ILE A 144 -22.75 -1.26 -2.92
C ILE A 144 -22.11 0.03 -3.48
N THR A 145 -22.72 1.17 -3.23
CA THR A 145 -22.18 2.48 -3.67
C THR A 145 -20.83 2.79 -3.00
N LEU A 146 -20.72 2.61 -1.67
CA LEU A 146 -19.50 2.85 -0.92
C LEU A 146 -18.38 1.87 -1.30
N ILE A 147 -18.71 0.59 -1.44
CA ILE A 147 -17.79 -0.45 -1.87
C ILE A 147 -17.20 -0.10 -3.23
N ASN A 148 -18.04 0.24 -4.23
CA ASN A 148 -17.58 0.60 -5.55
C ASN A 148 -16.69 1.87 -5.59
N GLN A 149 -16.97 2.85 -4.73
CA GLN A 149 -16.09 4.00 -4.57
C GLN A 149 -14.74 3.62 -3.98
N THR A 150 -14.73 2.75 -2.97
CA THR A 150 -13.51 2.31 -2.30
C THR A 150 -12.65 1.45 -3.22
N LYS A 151 -13.27 0.55 -4.01
CA LYS A 151 -12.58 -0.23 -5.06
C LYS A 151 -11.87 0.70 -6.05
N LYS A 152 -12.54 1.75 -6.51
CA LYS A 152 -11.95 2.74 -7.44
C LYS A 152 -10.77 3.49 -6.84
N LEU A 153 -10.79 3.79 -5.53
CA LEU A 153 -9.65 4.38 -4.84
C LEU A 153 -8.48 3.39 -4.71
N LEU A 154 -8.77 2.11 -4.45
CA LEU A 154 -7.76 1.05 -4.40
C LEU A 154 -7.12 0.83 -5.78
N ASP A 155 -7.90 0.81 -6.86
CA ASP A 155 -7.37 0.71 -8.23
C ASP A 155 -6.40 1.86 -8.53
N GLY A 156 -6.76 3.09 -8.18
CA GLY A 156 -5.87 4.25 -8.32
C GLY A 156 -4.64 4.21 -7.40
N MET A 157 -4.76 3.57 -6.24
CA MET A 157 -3.63 3.36 -5.32
C MET A 157 -2.66 2.32 -5.88
N ILE A 158 -3.17 1.19 -6.41
CA ILE A 158 -2.36 0.15 -7.06
C ILE A 158 -1.59 0.74 -8.24
N ALA A 159 -2.26 1.47 -9.12
CA ALA A 159 -1.62 2.09 -10.29
C ALA A 159 -0.45 3.01 -9.88
N ARG A 160 -0.63 3.84 -8.83
CA ARG A 160 0.46 4.67 -8.29
C ARG A 160 1.59 3.85 -7.68
N GLN A 161 1.29 2.79 -6.94
CA GLN A 161 2.29 1.91 -6.36
C GLN A 161 3.14 1.21 -7.43
N GLU A 162 2.52 0.82 -8.54
CA GLU A 162 3.21 0.24 -9.70
C GLU A 162 4.12 1.26 -10.40
N GLU A 163 3.65 2.49 -10.59
CA GLU A 163 4.46 3.58 -11.16
C GLU A 163 5.67 3.92 -10.27
N ASP A 164 5.44 4.01 -8.96
CA ASP A 164 6.50 4.24 -7.98
C ASP A 164 7.52 3.11 -7.99
N PHE A 165 7.08 1.86 -8.10
CA PHE A 165 7.97 0.71 -8.20
C PHE A 165 8.81 0.75 -9.48
N LYS A 166 8.21 1.05 -10.63
CA LYS A 166 8.92 1.20 -11.92
C LYS A 166 9.95 2.32 -11.87
N LYS A 167 9.63 3.43 -11.22
CA LYS A 167 10.47 4.63 -11.19
C LYS A 167 11.60 4.55 -10.16
N PHE A 168 11.32 4.00 -8.97
CA PHE A 168 12.25 4.05 -7.84
C PHE A 168 12.78 2.67 -7.40
N GLY A 169 12.29 1.60 -8.01
CA GLY A 169 12.64 0.24 -7.65
C GLY A 169 12.16 -0.18 -6.24
N GLY A 170 12.64 -1.33 -5.79
CA GLY A 170 12.35 -1.89 -4.49
C GLY A 170 13.47 -1.67 -3.46
N VAL A 171 13.37 -2.37 -2.34
CA VAL A 171 14.37 -2.33 -1.27
C VAL A 171 15.72 -2.89 -1.72
N ARG A 172 15.72 -3.89 -2.61
CA ARG A 172 16.97 -4.53 -3.09
C ARG A 172 17.85 -3.55 -3.85
N GLU A 173 17.26 -2.75 -4.73
CA GLU A 173 17.94 -1.70 -5.49
C GLU A 173 18.49 -0.63 -4.57
N ARG A 174 17.71 -0.19 -3.57
CA ARG A 174 18.17 0.79 -2.57
C ARG A 174 19.32 0.25 -1.71
N MET A 175 19.24 -1.02 -1.28
CA MET A 175 20.34 -1.69 -0.56
C MET A 175 21.60 -1.77 -1.41
N HIS A 176 21.47 -2.10 -2.69
CA HIS A 176 22.60 -2.15 -3.61
C HIS A 176 23.23 -0.76 -3.79
N ALA A 177 22.40 0.26 -4.03
CA ALA A 177 22.87 1.64 -4.18
C ALA A 177 23.57 2.16 -2.91
N ALA A 178 22.97 1.96 -1.74
CA ALA A 178 23.57 2.34 -0.47
C ALA A 178 24.91 1.64 -0.20
N ARG A 179 25.00 0.34 -0.52
CA ARG A 179 26.24 -0.43 -0.35
C ARG A 179 27.33 -0.01 -1.35
N THR A 180 26.94 0.36 -2.56
CA THR A 180 27.87 0.88 -3.58
C THR A 180 28.41 2.25 -3.18
N ALA A 181 27.53 3.15 -2.72
CA ALA A 181 27.93 4.47 -2.21
C ALA A 181 28.90 4.36 -1.02
N ALA A 182 28.57 3.53 -0.02
CA ALA A 182 29.45 3.30 1.14
C ALA A 182 30.82 2.71 0.75
N ARG A 183 30.87 1.88 -0.29
CA ARG A 183 32.15 1.34 -0.81
C ARG A 183 32.94 2.40 -1.56
N GLY A 184 32.29 3.25 -2.35
CA GLY A 184 32.91 4.37 -3.05
C GLY A 184 33.58 5.33 -2.06
N GLU A 185 32.88 5.72 -0.98
CA GLU A 185 33.45 6.57 0.08
C GLU A 185 34.66 5.92 0.77
N SER A 186 34.62 4.60 1.01
CA SER A 186 35.74 3.85 1.59
C SER A 186 36.93 3.78 0.64
N TRP A 187 36.66 3.73 -0.68
CA TRP A 187 37.68 3.70 -1.72
C TRP A 187 38.39 5.06 -1.84
N ASP A 188 37.60 6.14 -1.93
CA ASP A 188 38.12 7.49 -2.03
C ASP A 188 39.02 7.82 -0.84
N LYS A 189 38.55 7.54 0.39
CA LYS A 189 39.36 7.71 1.61
C LYS A 189 40.65 6.89 1.59
N GLY A 190 40.58 5.66 1.08
CA GLY A 190 41.75 4.78 0.97
C GLY A 190 42.77 5.27 -0.08
N ILE A 191 42.31 5.88 -1.17
CA ILE A 191 43.18 6.45 -2.20
C ILE A 191 43.80 7.76 -1.70
N TYR A 192 43.03 8.67 -1.11
CA TYR A 192 43.53 9.95 -0.60
C TYR A 192 44.50 9.73 0.58
N SER A 193 44.25 8.77 1.45
CA SER A 193 45.19 8.44 2.53
C SER A 193 46.55 7.93 2.02
N CYS A 194 46.60 7.35 0.85
CA CYS A 194 47.86 6.95 0.21
C CYS A 194 48.64 8.15 -0.38
N LEU A 195 47.97 9.29 -0.56
CA LEU A 195 48.59 10.53 -1.06
C LEU A 195 48.99 11.50 0.07
N ASP A 196 48.40 11.33 1.25
CA ASP A 196 48.73 12.16 2.41
C ASP A 196 50.19 12.09 2.78
N GLY A 197 50.86 13.25 2.83
CA GLY A 197 52.29 13.37 3.19
C GLY A 197 53.31 13.03 2.08
N ALA A 198 52.87 12.88 0.81
CA ALA A 198 53.77 12.78 -0.31
C ALA A 198 54.28 14.19 -0.71
N THR A 199 55.53 14.46 -0.41
CA THR A 199 56.17 15.78 -0.67
C THR A 199 57.14 15.77 -1.82
N THR A 200 57.52 14.59 -2.37
CA THR A 200 58.48 14.45 -3.47
C THR A 200 57.91 13.59 -4.59
N LEU A 201 58.48 13.75 -5.79
CA LEU A 201 58.13 12.95 -6.98
C LEU A 201 58.44 11.47 -6.79
N ALA A 202 59.47 11.14 -5.99
CA ALA A 202 59.80 9.78 -5.64
C ALA A 202 58.75 9.13 -4.70
N ASP A 203 58.21 9.89 -3.76
CA ASP A 203 57.12 9.46 -2.87
C ASP A 203 55.85 9.20 -3.69
N LEU A 204 55.57 10.06 -4.66
CA LEU A 204 54.38 9.87 -5.53
C LEU A 204 54.50 8.62 -6.42
N ASN A 205 55.69 8.33 -6.94
CA ASN A 205 55.96 7.13 -7.75
C ASN A 205 55.84 5.83 -6.90
N ALA A 206 56.41 5.81 -5.72
CA ALA A 206 56.31 4.65 -4.82
C ALA A 206 54.87 4.36 -4.43
N ARG A 207 54.09 5.42 -4.22
CA ARG A 207 52.65 5.33 -3.89
C ARG A 207 51.76 5.00 -5.09
N ALA A 208 52.15 5.38 -6.30
CA ALA A 208 51.45 5.03 -7.55
C ALA A 208 51.37 3.50 -7.72
N ASP A 209 52.40 2.75 -7.33
CA ASP A 209 52.38 1.29 -7.40
C ASP A 209 51.48 0.66 -6.34
N GLU A 210 51.35 1.29 -5.17
CA GLU A 210 50.36 0.88 -4.15
C GLU A 210 48.94 1.14 -4.62
N ILE A 211 48.69 2.29 -5.22
CA ILE A 211 47.39 2.64 -5.79
C ILE A 211 47.00 1.67 -6.93
N ARG A 212 47.97 1.36 -7.84
CA ARG A 212 47.76 0.37 -8.93
C ARG A 212 47.40 -1.00 -8.38
N ARG A 213 48.07 -1.47 -7.29
CA ARG A 213 47.76 -2.74 -6.63
C ARG A 213 46.38 -2.74 -6.01
N LYS A 214 45.96 -1.66 -5.33
CA LYS A 214 44.62 -1.50 -4.77
C LYS A 214 43.53 -1.49 -5.84
N ILE A 215 43.74 -0.77 -6.94
CA ILE A 215 42.83 -0.75 -8.11
C ILE A 215 42.70 -2.15 -8.74
N SER A 216 43.82 -2.83 -8.98
CA SER A 216 43.86 -4.17 -9.57
C SER A 216 43.12 -5.20 -8.68
N SER A 217 43.32 -5.15 -7.39
CA SER A 217 42.62 -6.01 -6.41
C SER A 217 41.11 -5.82 -6.45
N ALA A 218 40.64 -4.57 -6.59
CA ALA A 218 39.22 -4.28 -6.68
C ALA A 218 38.61 -4.71 -8.01
N VAL A 219 39.28 -4.46 -9.11
CA VAL A 219 38.84 -4.94 -10.44
C VAL A 219 38.75 -6.47 -10.44
N TYR A 220 39.69 -7.16 -9.81
CA TYR A 220 39.65 -8.61 -9.67
C TYR A 220 38.46 -9.08 -8.83
N SER A 221 38.16 -8.38 -7.73
CA SER A 221 37.01 -8.71 -6.88
C SER A 221 35.66 -8.49 -7.57
N ILE A 222 35.58 -7.52 -8.49
CA ILE A 222 34.39 -7.25 -9.30
C ILE A 222 34.19 -8.33 -10.38
N LYS A 223 35.27 -8.76 -11.04
CA LYS A 223 35.21 -9.83 -12.08
C LYS A 223 34.84 -11.21 -11.52
N ARG A 224 35.11 -11.48 -10.26
CA ARG A 224 34.81 -12.77 -9.61
C ARG A 224 33.35 -12.90 -9.13
N ARG A 225 32.53 -11.85 -9.30
CA ARG A 225 31.13 -11.78 -8.85
C ARG A 225 30.14 -11.72 -10.03
N LYS A 226 30.61 -11.82 -11.24
CA LYS A 226 29.81 -12.12 -12.45
C LYS A 226 29.87 -13.61 -12.76
#